data_ec9779bdae34cabf8d841d969b1b4775
#
_entry.id   ec9779bdae34cabf8d841d969b1b4775
#
_cell.length_a   1.000
_cell.length_b   1.000
_cell.length_c   1.000
_cell.angle_alpha   90.00
_cell.angle_beta   90.00
_cell.angle_gamma   90.00
#
_symmetry.space_group_name_H-M   'P 1'
#
loop_
_entity.id
_entity.type
_entity.pdbx_description
1 polymer ?
#
loop_
_entity_poly.entity_id
_entity_poly.type
_entity_poly.pdbx_seq_one_letter_code
_entity_poly.pdbx_strand_id
1 'polypeptide(L)'
;MSSQTLISPETAEPKGRAVGGTEHSWCRAVPGGTGIAVLAILTSKLPRNSGLENALHKLQNSHPILRSRLHSGSNTNTFSFITSPTPFIKLKAFNLSSTFKILENPLNPKNQSLSPLHLVLEHELNQNSWYNHNKAPSFINDIQDMFFATTYALPNEKWVLVLRLHASACDRTTAVSLLQELVVLVSEEEKGALQKEIANEEEVTSSIEDLVPNKKAKKGLWERGIDMLGYSVNSLRLTNLKFKDSKSPRSSQVVRLQMNQKDTEKIIAVSTRTCVITICHCLLP
;
A
#
# COMPACT_ATOMS: atom_id res chain seq x y z
N MET A 1 54.49 -22.56 -2.37
CA MET A 1 53.56 -21.72 -3.21
C MET A 1 52.15 -22.21 -2.89
N SER A 2 51.48 -21.51 -1.96
CA SER A 2 50.12 -21.86 -1.56
C SER A 2 49.15 -21.05 -2.38
N SER A 3 48.35 -21.71 -3.20
CA SER A 3 47.27 -21.11 -3.98
C SER A 3 46.12 -20.76 -3.05
N GLN A 4 45.90 -19.49 -2.77
CA GLN A 4 44.69 -19.01 -2.13
C GLN A 4 43.57 -19.01 -3.18
N THR A 5 42.63 -19.92 -3.01
CA THR A 5 41.35 -19.92 -3.75
C THR A 5 40.54 -18.74 -3.26
N LEU A 6 40.40 -17.73 -4.12
CA LEU A 6 39.46 -16.63 -3.92
C LEU A 6 38.04 -17.22 -3.98
N ILE A 7 37.38 -17.32 -2.83
CA ILE A 7 35.95 -17.64 -2.73
C ILE A 7 35.24 -16.37 -3.18
N SER A 8 34.66 -16.39 -4.39
CA SER A 8 33.74 -15.35 -4.84
C SER A 8 32.55 -15.32 -3.88
N PRO A 9 32.04 -14.15 -3.49
CA PRO A 9 30.85 -14.06 -2.65
C PRO A 9 29.68 -14.73 -3.41
N GLU A 10 29.18 -15.80 -2.80
CA GLU A 10 28.01 -16.52 -3.27
C GLU A 10 26.85 -15.50 -3.31
N THR A 11 26.46 -15.07 -4.49
CA THR A 11 25.29 -14.23 -4.67
C THR A 11 24.07 -15.08 -4.31
N ALA A 12 23.54 -14.86 -3.10
CA ALA A 12 22.36 -15.55 -2.62
C ALA A 12 21.26 -15.44 -3.68
N GLU A 13 20.74 -16.56 -4.15
CA GLU A 13 19.64 -16.60 -5.11
C GLU A 13 18.42 -15.89 -4.53
N PRO A 14 17.71 -15.07 -5.32
CA PRO A 14 16.54 -14.35 -4.84
C PRO A 14 15.47 -15.36 -4.40
N LYS A 15 15.13 -15.32 -3.11
CA LYS A 15 14.09 -16.16 -2.54
C LYS A 15 12.72 -15.61 -2.95
N GLY A 16 11.79 -16.47 -3.33
CA GLY A 16 10.46 -16.05 -3.74
C GLY A 16 9.40 -17.10 -3.44
N ARG A 17 8.14 -16.66 -3.38
CA ARG A 17 6.98 -17.54 -3.29
C ARG A 17 5.88 -17.13 -4.27
N ALA A 18 5.04 -18.08 -4.64
CA ALA A 18 3.82 -17.81 -5.37
C ALA A 18 2.86 -16.97 -4.47
N VAL A 19 2.06 -16.11 -5.11
CA VAL A 19 1.01 -15.37 -4.39
C VAL A 19 -0.16 -16.29 -4.05
N GLY A 20 -0.80 -16.07 -2.90
CA GLY A 20 -2.04 -16.74 -2.52
C GLY A 20 -3.25 -16.25 -3.31
N GLY A 21 -4.40 -16.89 -3.14
CA GLY A 21 -5.62 -16.56 -3.91
C GLY A 21 -6.13 -15.13 -3.68
N THR A 22 -6.12 -14.66 -2.43
CA THR A 22 -6.51 -13.29 -2.07
C THR A 22 -5.51 -12.28 -2.63
N GLU A 23 -4.21 -12.55 -2.45
CA GLU A 23 -3.14 -11.71 -3.02
C GLU A 23 -3.22 -11.63 -4.54
N HIS A 24 -3.49 -12.75 -5.21
CA HIS A 24 -3.67 -12.83 -6.66
C HIS A 24 -4.80 -11.92 -7.15
N SER A 25 -5.92 -11.86 -6.41
CA SER A 25 -7.03 -10.98 -6.73
C SER A 25 -6.60 -9.50 -6.71
N TRP A 26 -5.79 -9.10 -5.73
CA TRP A 26 -5.23 -7.75 -5.65
C TRP A 26 -4.19 -7.48 -6.74
N CYS A 27 -3.33 -8.45 -7.07
CA CYS A 27 -2.37 -8.31 -8.17
C CYS A 27 -3.06 -7.97 -9.50
N ARG A 28 -4.27 -8.48 -9.71
CA ARG A 28 -5.08 -8.17 -10.89
C ARG A 28 -5.84 -6.84 -10.78
N ALA A 29 -6.24 -6.45 -9.58
CA ALA A 29 -7.07 -5.26 -9.36
C ALA A 29 -6.26 -3.96 -9.36
N VAL A 30 -5.03 -3.98 -8.83
CA VAL A 30 -4.18 -2.79 -8.65
C VAL A 30 -3.83 -2.09 -9.96
N PRO A 31 -3.45 -2.78 -11.06
CA PRO A 31 -3.25 -2.10 -12.34
C PRO A 31 -4.49 -1.35 -12.83
N GLY A 32 -5.69 -1.79 -12.48
CA GLY A 32 -6.95 -1.11 -12.76
C GLY A 32 -7.28 0.07 -11.83
N GLY A 33 -6.38 0.45 -10.94
CA GLY A 33 -6.53 1.60 -10.02
C GLY A 33 -7.29 1.32 -8.73
N THR A 34 -7.50 0.04 -8.38
CA THR A 34 -8.11 -0.37 -7.10
C THR A 34 -7.08 -1.13 -6.26
N GLY A 35 -7.14 -0.98 -4.92
CA GLY A 35 -6.20 -1.69 -4.06
C GLY A 35 -4.83 -1.02 -3.94
N ILE A 36 -4.77 0.29 -4.13
CA ILE A 36 -3.60 1.11 -3.82
C ILE A 36 -3.84 1.69 -2.42
N ALA A 37 -2.96 1.36 -1.48
CA ALA A 37 -2.97 1.97 -0.15
C ALA A 37 -2.03 3.18 -0.16
N VAL A 38 -2.56 4.34 0.22
CA VAL A 38 -1.78 5.59 0.36
C VAL A 38 -1.96 6.12 1.77
N LEU A 39 -0.84 6.29 2.46
CA LEU A 39 -0.81 6.88 3.79
C LEU A 39 0.07 8.11 3.74
N ALA A 40 -0.35 9.17 4.43
CA ALA A 40 0.42 10.40 4.50
C ALA A 40 0.48 10.93 5.93
N ILE A 41 1.63 11.48 6.29
CA ILE A 41 1.82 12.20 7.54
C ILE A 41 2.34 13.61 7.24
N LEU A 42 1.71 14.59 7.90
CA LEU A 42 2.19 15.97 7.90
C LEU A 42 3.12 16.18 9.09
N THR A 43 4.31 16.69 8.84
CA THR A 43 5.31 16.98 9.87
C THR A 43 5.95 18.35 9.68
N SER A 44 6.35 18.99 10.76
CA SER A 44 7.16 20.22 10.73
C SER A 44 8.66 19.94 10.81
N LYS A 45 9.05 18.70 11.07
CA LYS A 45 10.44 18.27 11.08
C LYS A 45 10.57 17.04 10.19
N LEU A 46 11.29 17.18 9.11
CA LEU A 46 11.71 16.04 8.31
C LEU A 46 13.21 15.81 8.59
N PRO A 47 13.62 14.58 8.91
CA PRO A 47 15.03 14.26 9.02
C PRO A 47 15.72 14.52 7.67
N ARG A 48 17.04 14.62 7.69
CA ARG A 48 17.81 14.67 6.44
C ARG A 48 17.41 13.45 5.57
N ASN A 49 17.38 13.63 4.26
CA ASN A 49 16.96 12.57 3.33
C ASN A 49 17.69 11.25 3.59
N SER A 50 18.98 11.29 3.95
CA SER A 50 19.76 10.10 4.31
C SER A 50 19.23 9.39 5.55
N GLY A 51 18.80 10.11 6.58
CA GLY A 51 18.20 9.50 7.79
C GLY A 51 16.85 8.87 7.51
N LEU A 52 16.04 9.50 6.66
CA LEU A 52 14.75 8.93 6.25
C LEU A 52 14.94 7.68 5.35
N GLU A 53 15.89 7.70 4.42
CA GLU A 53 16.21 6.54 3.61
C GLU A 53 16.74 5.37 4.46
N ASN A 54 17.59 5.65 5.46
CA ASN A 54 18.04 4.63 6.41
C ASN A 54 16.87 4.01 7.19
N ALA A 55 15.94 4.83 7.68
CA ALA A 55 14.74 4.35 8.37
C ALA A 55 13.86 3.49 7.45
N LEU A 56 13.69 3.89 6.19
CA LEU A 56 12.97 3.11 5.18
C LEU A 56 13.68 1.77 4.86
N HIS A 57 15.00 1.75 4.80
CA HIS A 57 15.77 0.53 4.61
C HIS A 57 15.65 -0.42 5.81
N LYS A 58 15.64 0.13 7.04
CA LYS A 58 15.37 -0.66 8.25
C LYS A 58 13.97 -1.27 8.21
N LEU A 59 12.96 -0.48 7.81
CA LEU A 59 11.59 -0.96 7.63
C LEU A 59 11.51 -2.10 6.60
N GLN A 60 12.22 -1.98 5.47
CA GLN A 60 12.30 -3.05 4.48
C GLN A 60 13.01 -4.31 5.00
N ASN A 61 13.99 -4.17 5.90
CA ASN A 61 14.67 -5.31 6.51
C ASN A 61 13.77 -6.04 7.51
N SER A 62 12.97 -5.31 8.29
CA SER A 62 12.00 -5.90 9.22
C SER A 62 10.83 -6.57 8.50
N HIS A 63 10.51 -6.13 7.28
CA HIS A 63 9.34 -6.61 6.53
C HIS A 63 9.73 -7.04 5.11
N PRO A 64 10.09 -8.32 4.89
CA PRO A 64 10.56 -8.85 3.58
C PRO A 64 9.60 -8.56 2.43
N ILE A 65 8.30 -8.51 2.67
CA ILE A 65 7.30 -8.18 1.65
C ILE A 65 7.51 -6.77 1.05
N LEU A 66 8.01 -5.79 1.84
CA LEU A 66 8.28 -4.44 1.36
C LEU A 66 9.53 -4.36 0.49
N ARG A 67 10.46 -5.31 0.61
CA ARG A 67 11.60 -5.44 -0.31
C ARG A 67 11.39 -6.53 -1.36
N SER A 68 10.15 -6.99 -1.50
CA SER A 68 9.78 -7.91 -2.57
C SER A 68 9.30 -7.15 -3.80
N ARG A 69 9.48 -7.78 -4.94
CA ARG A 69 8.96 -7.34 -6.23
C ARG A 69 7.93 -8.33 -6.71
N LEU A 70 6.85 -7.81 -7.27
CA LEU A 70 5.85 -8.63 -7.92
C LEU A 70 6.34 -9.01 -9.32
N HIS A 71 6.43 -10.29 -9.57
CA HIS A 71 6.77 -10.85 -10.86
C HIS A 71 5.53 -11.52 -11.47
N SER A 72 5.22 -11.19 -12.72
CA SER A 72 4.15 -11.85 -13.47
C SER A 72 4.73 -12.82 -14.48
N GLY A 73 4.25 -14.07 -14.44
CA GLY A 73 4.64 -15.10 -15.43
C GLY A 73 4.03 -14.80 -16.79
N SER A 74 4.85 -14.82 -17.84
CA SER A 74 4.49 -14.41 -19.20
C SER A 74 3.40 -15.24 -19.86
N ASN A 75 3.21 -16.49 -19.45
CA ASN A 75 2.30 -17.43 -20.13
C ASN A 75 1.21 -18.04 -19.23
N THR A 76 1.25 -17.80 -17.91
CA THR A 76 0.47 -18.58 -16.95
C THR A 76 -0.50 -17.78 -16.11
N ASN A 77 -0.58 -16.45 -16.28
CA ASN A 77 -1.37 -15.57 -15.40
C ASN A 77 -1.08 -15.83 -13.90
N THR A 78 0.16 -16.24 -13.60
CA THR A 78 0.65 -16.49 -12.24
C THR A 78 1.47 -15.32 -11.77
N PHE A 79 1.39 -15.03 -10.48
CA PHE A 79 2.19 -14.02 -9.83
C PHE A 79 3.07 -14.65 -8.76
N SER A 80 4.24 -14.06 -8.54
CA SER A 80 5.13 -14.44 -7.44
C SER A 80 5.78 -13.21 -6.83
N PHE A 81 6.03 -13.27 -5.53
CA PHE A 81 6.88 -12.31 -4.85
C PHE A 81 8.32 -12.80 -4.91
N ILE A 82 9.23 -11.94 -5.32
CA ILE A 82 10.67 -12.21 -5.32
C ILE A 82 11.31 -11.20 -4.39
N THR A 83 11.89 -11.69 -3.29
CA THR A 83 12.47 -10.85 -2.25
C THR A 83 13.91 -10.50 -2.61
N SER A 84 14.22 -9.21 -2.61
CA SER A 84 15.58 -8.73 -2.73
C SER A 84 16.40 -9.07 -1.47
N PRO A 85 17.63 -9.50 -1.58
CA PRO A 85 18.50 -9.72 -0.42
C PRO A 85 18.82 -8.43 0.34
N THR A 86 18.73 -7.28 -0.33
CA THR A 86 19.04 -5.97 0.24
C THR A 86 17.89 -4.99 0.03
N PRO A 87 17.69 -4.03 0.94
CA PRO A 87 16.79 -2.91 0.71
C PRO A 87 17.14 -2.13 -0.55
N PHE A 88 16.13 -1.63 -1.25
CA PHE A 88 16.32 -0.93 -2.51
C PHE A 88 15.45 0.30 -2.69
N ILE A 89 14.58 0.62 -1.72
CA ILE A 89 13.70 1.77 -1.83
C ILE A 89 14.50 3.06 -1.94
N LYS A 90 14.07 3.92 -2.87
CA LYS A 90 14.59 5.27 -3.03
C LYS A 90 13.50 6.26 -2.68
N LEU A 91 13.88 7.26 -1.90
CA LEU A 91 12.98 8.35 -1.54
C LEU A 91 12.82 9.29 -2.73
N LYS A 92 11.60 9.50 -3.19
CA LYS A 92 11.28 10.54 -4.17
C LYS A 92 10.96 11.83 -3.43
N ALA A 93 11.75 12.88 -3.65
CA ALA A 93 11.56 14.16 -2.97
C ALA A 93 11.08 15.24 -3.93
N PHE A 94 9.96 15.88 -3.60
CA PHE A 94 9.45 17.05 -4.29
C PHE A 94 9.81 18.30 -3.49
N ASN A 95 10.53 19.22 -4.13
CA ASN A 95 10.80 20.53 -3.55
C ASN A 95 9.53 21.40 -3.55
N LEU A 96 9.60 22.56 -2.92
CA LEU A 96 8.48 23.47 -2.77
C LEU A 96 7.85 23.86 -4.13
N SER A 97 8.66 24.20 -5.13
CA SER A 97 8.18 24.59 -6.45
C SER A 97 7.46 23.44 -7.17
N SER A 98 8.00 22.25 -7.11
CA SER A 98 7.38 21.05 -7.71
C SER A 98 6.07 20.66 -7.00
N THR A 99 6.04 20.82 -5.68
CA THR A 99 4.82 20.58 -4.89
C THR A 99 3.75 21.61 -5.23
N PHE A 100 4.08 22.88 -5.36
CA PHE A 100 3.12 23.91 -5.77
C PHE A 100 2.46 23.59 -7.11
N LYS A 101 3.22 23.15 -8.10
CA LYS A 101 2.64 22.75 -9.40
C LYS A 101 1.60 21.64 -9.28
N ILE A 102 1.79 20.71 -8.32
CA ILE A 102 0.84 19.65 -8.04
C ILE A 102 -0.41 20.21 -7.36
N LEU A 103 -0.24 21.13 -6.40
CA LEU A 103 -1.34 21.72 -5.63
C LEU A 103 -2.17 22.71 -6.46
N GLU A 104 -1.57 23.41 -7.42
CA GLU A 104 -2.23 24.37 -8.31
C GLU A 104 -3.03 23.71 -9.43
N ASN A 105 -2.75 22.44 -9.76
CA ASN A 105 -3.48 21.66 -10.75
C ASN A 105 -4.31 20.54 -10.08
N PRO A 106 -5.32 20.88 -9.26
CA PRO A 106 -6.20 19.87 -8.72
C PRO A 106 -6.97 19.21 -9.87
N LEU A 107 -7.11 17.90 -9.84
CA LEU A 107 -7.93 17.14 -10.79
C LEU A 107 -9.39 17.61 -10.83
N ASN A 108 -9.83 18.33 -9.81
CA ASN A 108 -11.15 18.92 -9.75
C ASN A 108 -11.06 20.36 -9.20
N PRO A 109 -11.37 21.42 -10.02
CA PRO A 109 -11.35 22.81 -9.58
C PRO A 109 -12.36 23.13 -8.47
N LYS A 110 -13.34 22.25 -8.20
CA LYS A 110 -14.28 22.39 -7.08
C LYS A 110 -13.67 22.05 -5.71
N ASN A 111 -12.48 21.51 -5.67
CA ASN A 111 -11.80 21.07 -4.44
C ASN A 111 -10.99 22.18 -3.74
N GLN A 112 -11.30 23.45 -3.98
CA GLN A 112 -10.62 24.61 -3.38
C GLN A 112 -10.65 24.65 -1.84
N SER A 113 -11.50 23.84 -1.22
CA SER A 113 -11.59 23.72 0.26
C SER A 113 -10.70 22.62 0.87
N LEU A 114 -9.97 21.86 0.03
CA LEU A 114 -9.11 20.79 0.51
C LEU A 114 -7.77 21.35 1.02
N SER A 115 -7.29 20.77 2.12
CA SER A 115 -5.94 21.12 2.60
C SER A 115 -4.86 20.56 1.68
N PRO A 116 -3.62 21.12 1.68
CA PRO A 116 -2.50 20.60 0.89
C PRO A 116 -2.26 19.11 1.10
N LEU A 117 -2.44 18.60 2.33
CA LEU A 117 -2.34 17.17 2.63
C LEU A 117 -3.33 16.33 1.80
N HIS A 118 -4.59 16.76 1.69
CA HIS A 118 -5.60 16.03 0.92
C HIS A 118 -5.32 16.08 -0.59
N LEU A 119 -4.81 17.20 -1.10
CA LEU A 119 -4.41 17.32 -2.50
C LEU A 119 -3.21 16.43 -2.83
N VAL A 120 -2.23 16.32 -1.93
CA VAL A 120 -1.12 15.37 -2.07
C VAL A 120 -1.62 13.93 -2.05
N LEU A 121 -2.55 13.58 -1.15
CA LEU A 121 -3.17 12.25 -1.14
C LEU A 121 -3.91 11.93 -2.44
N GLU A 122 -4.67 12.89 -2.98
CA GLU A 122 -5.36 12.74 -4.27
C GLU A 122 -4.35 12.53 -5.40
N HIS A 123 -3.28 13.32 -5.43
CA HIS A 123 -2.20 13.15 -6.39
C HIS A 123 -1.59 11.75 -6.33
N GLU A 124 -1.22 11.27 -5.15
CA GLU A 124 -0.61 9.95 -4.99
C GLU A 124 -1.56 8.78 -5.28
N LEU A 125 -2.85 8.91 -4.97
CA LEU A 125 -3.86 7.91 -5.34
C LEU A 125 -3.99 7.76 -6.86
N ASN A 126 -3.67 8.80 -7.62
CA ASN A 126 -3.71 8.81 -9.08
C ASN A 126 -2.34 8.47 -9.72
N GLN A 127 -1.27 8.34 -8.93
CA GLN A 127 0.03 7.83 -9.38
C GLN A 127 0.02 6.30 -9.41
N ASN A 128 -0.64 5.71 -10.41
CA ASN A 128 -0.66 4.26 -10.55
C ASN A 128 0.62 3.76 -11.24
N SER A 129 1.66 3.49 -10.45
CA SER A 129 2.95 2.97 -10.95
C SER A 129 2.87 1.52 -11.45
N TRP A 130 1.76 0.84 -11.18
CA TRP A 130 1.50 -0.53 -11.61
C TRP A 130 0.72 -0.63 -12.93
N TYR A 131 0.26 0.51 -13.46
CA TYR A 131 -0.40 0.59 -14.74
C TYR A 131 0.59 0.96 -15.85
N ASN A 132 0.67 0.12 -16.87
CA ASN A 132 1.53 0.39 -18.03
C ASN A 132 0.69 0.92 -19.19
N HIS A 133 0.77 2.24 -19.44
CA HIS A 133 0.03 2.91 -20.51
C HIS A 133 0.47 2.48 -21.92
N ASN A 134 1.67 1.94 -22.08
CA ASN A 134 2.30 1.70 -23.39
C ASN A 134 2.21 0.24 -23.85
N LYS A 135 1.65 -0.63 -23.04
CA LYS A 135 1.50 -2.05 -23.39
C LYS A 135 0.03 -2.42 -23.37
N ALA A 136 -0.45 -3.06 -24.45
CA ALA A 136 -1.62 -3.93 -24.35
C ALA A 136 -1.45 -4.80 -23.08
N PRO A 137 -2.53 -5.32 -22.46
CA PRO A 137 -2.44 -6.09 -21.21
C PRO A 137 -1.71 -7.44 -21.41
N SER A 138 -0.55 -7.39 -22.05
CA SER A 138 0.38 -8.49 -22.17
C SER A 138 1.29 -8.42 -20.95
N PHE A 139 1.01 -9.27 -19.98
CA PHE A 139 1.78 -9.51 -18.74
C PHE A 139 3.16 -10.11 -19.03
N ILE A 140 3.96 -9.46 -19.89
CA ILE A 140 5.26 -9.99 -20.28
C ILE A 140 6.32 -9.40 -19.38
N ASN A 141 6.80 -10.18 -18.41
CA ASN A 141 7.99 -9.95 -17.59
C ASN A 141 8.09 -8.58 -16.88
N ASP A 142 6.98 -8.08 -16.34
CA ASP A 142 7.02 -6.85 -15.55
C ASP A 142 7.34 -7.18 -14.09
N ILE A 143 8.53 -6.75 -13.67
CA ILE A 143 8.94 -6.73 -12.28
C ILE A 143 8.47 -5.40 -11.70
N GLN A 144 7.64 -5.44 -10.66
CA GLN A 144 7.01 -4.26 -10.07
C GLN A 144 7.34 -4.15 -8.58
N ASP A 145 7.78 -2.97 -8.17
CA ASP A 145 8.00 -2.69 -6.75
C ASP A 145 6.66 -2.61 -6.00
N MET A 146 6.63 -3.13 -4.77
CA MET A 146 5.41 -3.19 -3.94
C MET A 146 5.21 -1.96 -3.08
N PHE A 147 6.24 -1.13 -2.94
CA PHE A 147 6.32 -0.07 -1.96
C PHE A 147 7.04 1.15 -2.52
N PHE A 148 6.46 2.34 -2.31
CA PHE A 148 7.04 3.63 -2.71
C PHE A 148 6.97 4.61 -1.56
N ALA A 149 7.99 5.46 -1.43
CA ALA A 149 8.02 6.55 -0.46
C ALA A 149 8.30 7.88 -1.16
N THR A 150 7.53 8.89 -0.82
CA THR A 150 7.59 10.23 -1.43
C THR A 150 7.53 11.31 -0.35
N THR A 151 8.32 12.37 -0.49
CA THR A 151 8.21 13.56 0.36
C THR A 151 7.85 14.79 -0.45
N TYR A 152 7.03 15.64 0.13
CA TYR A 152 6.57 16.89 -0.45
C TYR A 152 6.89 18.05 0.49
N ALA A 153 7.67 19.02 0.01
CA ALA A 153 7.92 20.24 0.76
C ALA A 153 6.70 21.17 0.66
N LEU A 154 6.26 21.67 1.80
CA LEU A 154 5.17 22.65 1.93
C LEU A 154 5.71 23.98 2.47
N PRO A 155 4.94 25.09 2.37
CA PRO A 155 5.28 26.35 3.03
C PRO A 155 5.46 26.18 4.55
N ASN A 156 6.16 27.14 5.16
CA ASN A 156 6.40 27.19 6.60
C ASN A 156 7.13 25.95 7.15
N GLU A 157 8.12 25.47 6.40
CA GLU A 157 8.96 24.32 6.80
C GLU A 157 8.15 23.05 7.12
N LYS A 158 6.97 22.90 6.53
CA LYS A 158 6.17 21.70 6.65
C LYS A 158 6.47 20.73 5.52
N TRP A 159 6.26 19.45 5.81
CA TRP A 159 6.49 18.37 4.89
C TRP A 159 5.36 17.35 4.96
N VAL A 160 5.08 16.73 3.83
CA VAL A 160 4.22 15.55 3.79
C VAL A 160 5.09 14.37 3.38
N LEU A 161 5.16 13.36 4.24
CA LEU A 161 5.73 12.06 3.90
C LEU A 161 4.58 11.14 3.50
N VAL A 162 4.72 10.51 2.34
CA VAL A 162 3.71 9.60 1.80
C VAL A 162 4.32 8.22 1.57
N LEU A 163 3.59 7.20 2.00
CA LEU A 163 3.83 5.81 1.66
C LEU A 163 2.73 5.33 0.72
N ARG A 164 3.10 4.69 -0.37
CA ARG A 164 2.17 4.06 -1.31
C ARG A 164 2.52 2.59 -1.44
N LEU A 165 1.52 1.73 -1.16
CA LEU A 165 1.69 0.29 -1.07
C LEU A 165 0.69 -0.43 -1.97
N HIS A 166 1.12 -1.55 -2.50
CA HIS A 166 0.28 -2.48 -3.23
C HIS A 166 -0.56 -3.32 -2.25
N ALA A 167 -1.88 -3.44 -2.47
CA ALA A 167 -2.78 -4.11 -1.54
C ALA A 167 -2.51 -5.63 -1.34
N SER A 168 -1.73 -6.25 -2.24
CA SER A 168 -1.29 -7.62 -2.01
C SER A 168 -0.14 -7.72 -1.00
N ALA A 169 0.55 -6.60 -0.71
CA ALA A 169 1.63 -6.57 0.28
C ALA A 169 1.12 -6.34 1.71
N CYS A 170 0.02 -5.63 1.87
CA CYS A 170 -0.52 -5.30 3.19
C CYS A 170 -2.01 -4.93 3.11
N ASP A 171 -2.71 -5.18 4.19
CA ASP A 171 -4.02 -4.60 4.41
C ASP A 171 -3.91 -3.19 5.00
N ARG A 172 -5.06 -2.56 5.23
CA ARG A 172 -5.14 -1.20 5.77
C ARG A 172 -4.54 -1.09 7.17
N THR A 173 -4.78 -2.06 8.04
CA THR A 173 -4.30 -2.05 9.43
C THR A 173 -2.79 -2.17 9.45
N THR A 174 -2.25 -3.10 8.69
CA THR A 174 -0.80 -3.29 8.51
C THR A 174 -0.15 -2.03 7.95
N ALA A 175 -0.77 -1.38 6.96
CA ALA A 175 -0.23 -0.15 6.39
C ALA A 175 -0.10 0.97 7.43
N VAL A 176 -1.08 1.13 8.32
CA VAL A 176 -1.01 2.10 9.43
C VAL A 176 0.09 1.73 10.41
N SER A 177 0.24 0.45 10.76
CA SER A 177 1.31 -0.02 11.66
C SER A 177 2.70 0.23 11.05
N LEU A 178 2.88 0.01 9.75
CA LEU A 178 4.12 0.32 9.04
C LEU A 178 4.47 1.81 9.09
N LEU A 179 3.47 2.68 8.95
CA LEU A 179 3.69 4.12 9.06
C LEU A 179 4.09 4.51 10.48
N GLN A 180 3.46 3.93 11.51
CA GLN A 180 3.81 4.16 12.91
C GLN A 180 5.23 3.68 13.22
N GLU A 181 5.60 2.49 12.76
CA GLU A 181 6.96 1.96 12.90
C GLU A 181 7.98 2.86 12.21
N LEU A 182 7.70 3.33 10.99
CA LEU A 182 8.58 4.27 10.29
C LEU A 182 8.81 5.56 11.10
N VAL A 183 7.77 6.11 11.73
CA VAL A 183 7.91 7.31 12.58
C VAL A 183 8.84 7.05 13.75
N VAL A 184 8.76 5.88 14.37
CA VAL A 184 9.67 5.47 15.45
C VAL A 184 11.11 5.36 14.95
N LEU A 185 11.33 4.65 13.84
CA LEU A 185 12.66 4.47 13.22
C LEU A 185 13.30 5.81 12.85
N VAL A 186 12.51 6.74 12.29
CA VAL A 186 12.97 8.11 11.99
C VAL A 186 13.40 8.84 13.25
N SER A 187 12.64 8.73 14.34
CA SER A 187 12.97 9.38 15.62
C SER A 187 14.23 8.81 16.26
N GLU A 188 14.50 7.52 16.07
CA GLU A 188 15.70 6.85 16.54
C GLU A 188 16.94 7.28 15.76
N GLU A 189 16.83 7.42 14.43
CA GLU A 189 17.90 7.96 13.58
C GLU A 189 18.30 9.38 13.98
N GLU A 190 17.34 10.24 14.30
CA GLU A 190 17.62 11.61 14.74
C GLU A 190 18.37 11.67 16.09
N LYS A 191 18.11 10.72 16.99
CA LYS A 191 18.75 10.65 18.30
C LYS A 191 20.13 10.01 18.25
N GLY A 192 20.58 9.50 17.09
CA GLY A 192 21.84 8.77 16.98
C GLY A 192 21.88 7.53 17.90
N ALA A 193 20.71 6.95 18.19
CA ALA A 193 20.62 5.78 19.06
C ALA A 193 21.43 4.63 18.43
N LEU A 194 22.27 4.00 19.22
CA LEU A 194 23.05 2.82 18.85
C LEU A 194 22.12 1.80 18.17
N GLN A 195 22.48 1.43 16.96
CA GLN A 195 21.72 0.52 16.12
C GLN A 195 21.46 -0.79 16.87
N LYS A 196 20.24 -0.95 17.35
CA LYS A 196 19.76 -2.27 17.69
C LYS A 196 19.74 -3.05 16.38
N GLU A 197 20.51 -4.11 16.27
CA GLU A 197 20.46 -4.97 15.09
C GLU A 197 19.01 -5.43 14.91
N ILE A 198 18.36 -4.88 13.89
CA ILE A 198 17.04 -5.36 13.50
C ILE A 198 17.30 -6.72 12.85
N ALA A 199 16.65 -7.76 13.39
CA ALA A 199 16.72 -9.08 12.79
C ALA A 199 16.32 -8.98 11.30
N ASN A 200 17.25 -9.37 10.44
CA ASN A 200 16.95 -9.45 9.01
C ASN A 200 16.06 -10.69 8.81
N GLU A 201 14.77 -10.49 8.70
CA GLU A 201 13.90 -11.56 8.23
C GLU A 201 14.21 -11.80 6.75
N GLU A 202 14.53 -13.04 6.41
CA GLU A 202 14.97 -13.39 5.06
C GLU A 202 13.82 -13.76 4.12
N GLU A 203 12.68 -14.19 4.65
CA GLU A 203 11.61 -14.77 3.86
C GLU A 203 10.26 -14.06 4.05
N VAL A 204 9.51 -13.93 2.95
CA VAL A 204 8.11 -13.50 3.02
C VAL A 204 7.28 -14.57 3.68
N THR A 205 6.46 -14.19 4.65
CA THR A 205 5.52 -15.08 5.33
C THR A 205 4.62 -15.82 4.34
N SER A 206 4.18 -17.00 4.70
CA SER A 206 3.23 -17.79 3.91
C SER A 206 1.96 -17.01 3.59
N SER A 207 1.26 -17.39 2.51
CA SER A 207 -0.03 -16.77 2.17
C SER A 207 -1.07 -17.03 3.26
N ILE A 208 -2.06 -16.17 3.38
CA ILE A 208 -3.12 -16.33 4.39
C ILE A 208 -3.88 -17.66 4.22
N GLU A 209 -3.98 -18.14 2.99
CA GLU A 209 -4.61 -19.41 2.66
C GLU A 209 -3.82 -20.60 3.23
N ASP A 210 -2.49 -20.51 3.23
CA ASP A 210 -1.61 -21.56 3.77
C ASP A 210 -1.67 -21.63 5.29
N LEU A 211 -2.06 -20.55 5.97
CA LEU A 211 -2.25 -20.50 7.41
C LEU A 211 -3.57 -21.17 7.86
N VAL A 212 -4.50 -21.43 6.94
CA VAL A 212 -5.77 -22.09 7.23
C VAL A 212 -5.56 -23.61 7.28
N PRO A 213 -5.83 -24.28 8.41
CA PRO A 213 -5.66 -25.75 8.50
C PRO A 213 -6.46 -26.46 7.40
N ASN A 214 -5.84 -27.38 6.69
CA ASN A 214 -6.43 -28.09 5.54
C ASN A 214 -7.79 -28.71 5.82
N LYS A 215 -8.05 -29.16 7.06
CA LYS A 215 -9.35 -29.72 7.48
C LYS A 215 -10.47 -28.67 7.50
N LYS A 216 -10.14 -27.39 7.76
CA LYS A 216 -11.10 -26.27 7.78
C LYS A 216 -11.22 -25.61 6.41
N ALA A 217 -10.20 -25.71 5.56
CA ALA A 217 -10.19 -25.15 4.20
C ALA A 217 -11.05 -25.95 3.21
N LYS A 218 -11.23 -27.26 3.45
CA LYS A 218 -12.00 -28.16 2.58
C LYS A 218 -13.45 -28.23 3.05
N LYS A 219 -14.24 -27.21 2.73
CA LYS A 219 -15.70 -27.28 2.91
C LYS A 219 -16.29 -28.32 1.96
N GLY A 220 -17.25 -29.10 2.45
CA GLY A 220 -18.03 -30.03 1.64
C GLY A 220 -18.79 -29.31 0.50
N LEU A 221 -19.19 -30.02 -0.54
CA LEU A 221 -19.92 -29.45 -1.68
C LEU A 221 -21.22 -28.76 -1.23
N TRP A 222 -21.92 -29.31 -0.24
CA TRP A 222 -23.14 -28.76 0.33
C TRP A 222 -22.88 -27.43 1.08
N GLU A 223 -21.83 -27.37 1.88
CA GLU A 223 -21.45 -26.13 2.58
C GLU A 223 -21.09 -25.02 1.61
N ARG A 224 -20.37 -25.35 0.52
CA ARG A 224 -20.07 -24.42 -0.57
C ARG A 224 -21.33 -23.95 -1.27
N GLY A 225 -22.31 -24.84 -1.48
CA GLY A 225 -23.59 -24.50 -2.08
C GLY A 225 -24.38 -23.52 -1.20
N ILE A 226 -24.43 -23.74 0.12
CA ILE A 226 -25.09 -22.84 1.07
C ILE A 226 -24.40 -21.48 1.12
N ASP A 227 -23.06 -21.44 1.18
CA ASP A 227 -22.30 -20.19 1.14
C ASP A 227 -22.56 -19.40 -0.15
N MET A 228 -22.62 -20.09 -1.28
CA MET A 228 -22.87 -19.48 -2.59
C MET A 228 -24.29 -18.92 -2.71
N LEU A 229 -25.28 -19.63 -2.15
CA LEU A 229 -26.66 -19.14 -2.04
C LEU A 229 -26.74 -17.94 -1.09
N GLY A 230 -26.10 -18.00 0.07
CA GLY A 230 -26.02 -16.88 1.01
C GLY A 230 -25.39 -15.64 0.40
N TYR A 231 -24.29 -15.81 -0.34
CA TYR A 231 -23.64 -14.73 -1.06
C TYR A 231 -24.55 -14.15 -2.16
N SER A 232 -25.23 -15.01 -2.93
CA SER A 232 -26.14 -14.59 -4.00
C SER A 232 -27.35 -13.82 -3.43
N VAL A 233 -27.95 -14.29 -2.34
CA VAL A 233 -29.07 -13.60 -1.68
C VAL A 233 -28.63 -12.26 -1.09
N ASN A 234 -27.43 -12.20 -0.49
CA ASN A 234 -26.88 -10.94 0.01
C ASN A 234 -26.54 -9.96 -1.13
N SER A 235 -26.06 -10.45 -2.26
CA SER A 235 -25.77 -9.59 -3.43
C SER A 235 -27.05 -8.95 -4.01
N LEU A 236 -28.19 -9.61 -3.90
CA LEU A 236 -29.50 -9.04 -4.29
C LEU A 236 -29.96 -7.94 -3.33
N ARG A 237 -29.52 -7.96 -2.08
CA ARG A 237 -29.85 -6.93 -1.08
C ARG A 237 -28.93 -5.72 -1.14
N LEU A 238 -27.76 -5.84 -1.77
CA LEU A 238 -26.82 -4.75 -1.93
C LEU A 238 -27.26 -3.87 -3.10
N THR A 239 -27.66 -2.64 -2.82
CA THR A 239 -27.79 -1.59 -3.84
C THR A 239 -26.42 -1.25 -4.34
N ASN A 240 -26.05 -1.83 -5.47
CA ASN A 240 -24.82 -1.45 -6.15
C ASN A 240 -24.92 0.01 -6.62
N LEU A 241 -23.94 0.83 -6.26
CA LEU A 241 -23.83 2.16 -6.82
C LEU A 241 -23.67 2.03 -8.35
N LYS A 242 -24.61 2.61 -9.09
CA LYS A 242 -24.52 2.62 -10.56
C LYS A 242 -23.44 3.61 -10.98
N PHE A 243 -22.41 3.12 -11.63
CA PHE A 243 -21.44 4.00 -12.30
C PHE A 243 -22.09 4.62 -13.53
N LYS A 244 -22.11 5.95 -13.61
CA LYS A 244 -22.67 6.68 -14.75
C LYS A 244 -21.80 6.55 -15.99
N ASP A 245 -20.50 6.39 -15.80
CA ASP A 245 -19.52 6.30 -16.86
C ASP A 245 -18.49 5.23 -16.57
N SER A 246 -18.51 4.16 -17.36
CA SER A 246 -17.53 3.07 -17.28
C SER A 246 -16.39 3.21 -18.31
N LYS A 247 -16.45 4.22 -19.19
CA LYS A 247 -15.48 4.43 -20.27
C LYS A 247 -14.44 5.49 -19.96
N SER A 248 -14.73 6.40 -19.03
CA SER A 248 -13.77 7.42 -18.59
C SER A 248 -12.60 6.81 -17.86
N PRO A 249 -11.39 7.38 -17.99
CA PRO A 249 -10.24 6.98 -17.20
C PRO A 249 -10.58 7.07 -15.71
N ARG A 250 -10.27 6.02 -14.96
CA ARG A 250 -10.51 6.00 -13.52
C ARG A 250 -9.60 7.02 -12.84
N SER A 251 -10.19 7.88 -12.05
CA SER A 251 -9.47 8.81 -11.18
C SER A 251 -10.05 8.75 -9.78
N SER A 252 -9.18 8.83 -8.78
CA SER A 252 -9.54 8.91 -7.37
C SER A 252 -9.66 10.37 -6.96
N GLN A 253 -10.69 10.71 -6.21
CA GLN A 253 -10.88 12.05 -5.66
C GLN A 253 -11.03 11.97 -4.16
N VAL A 254 -10.40 12.89 -3.45
CA VAL A 254 -10.57 13.04 -2.02
C VAL A 254 -11.73 13.99 -1.75
N VAL A 255 -12.72 13.51 -1.00
CA VAL A 255 -13.87 14.31 -0.59
C VAL A 255 -13.84 14.47 0.93
N ARG A 256 -13.85 15.72 1.39
CA ARG A 256 -13.95 16.02 2.82
C ARG A 256 -15.40 16.25 3.18
N LEU A 257 -15.93 15.42 4.06
CA LEU A 257 -17.25 15.60 4.68
C LEU A 257 -17.06 16.03 6.13
N GLN A 258 -17.72 17.11 6.50
CA GLN A 258 -17.75 17.57 7.89
C GLN A 258 -19.18 17.49 8.38
N MET A 259 -19.38 16.77 9.49
CA MET A 259 -20.68 16.59 10.12
C MET A 259 -20.64 17.18 11.51
N ASN A 260 -21.76 17.76 11.95
CA ASN A 260 -21.93 18.18 13.33
C ASN A 260 -22.15 16.96 14.25
N GLN A 261 -22.05 17.18 15.56
CA GLN A 261 -22.20 16.11 16.56
C GLN A 261 -23.56 15.39 16.44
N LYS A 262 -24.65 16.14 16.27
CA LYS A 262 -26.02 15.59 16.20
C LYS A 262 -26.20 14.65 15.00
N ASP A 263 -25.62 14.98 13.85
CA ASP A 263 -25.69 14.14 12.66
C ASP A 263 -24.77 12.93 12.78
N THR A 264 -23.61 13.08 13.42
CA THR A 264 -22.71 11.97 13.74
C THR A 264 -23.40 10.95 14.67
N GLU A 265 -24.07 11.41 15.74
CA GLU A 265 -24.83 10.56 16.66
C GLU A 265 -25.94 9.79 15.95
N LYS A 266 -26.68 10.43 15.02
CA LYS A 266 -27.70 9.75 14.22
C LYS A 266 -27.12 8.65 13.34
N ILE A 267 -25.98 8.91 12.67
CA ILE A 267 -25.34 7.92 11.81
C ILE A 267 -24.83 6.75 12.64
N ILE A 268 -24.21 7.00 13.79
CA ILE A 268 -23.76 5.95 14.70
C ILE A 268 -24.95 5.12 15.18
N ALA A 269 -26.04 5.76 15.61
CA ALA A 269 -27.24 5.07 16.08
C ALA A 269 -27.89 4.19 15.00
N VAL A 270 -27.87 4.62 13.74
CA VAL A 270 -28.36 3.81 12.61
C VAL A 270 -27.41 2.67 12.30
N SER A 271 -26.10 2.93 12.27
CA SER A 271 -25.10 1.91 11.94
C SER A 271 -25.02 0.80 12.99
N THR A 272 -25.18 1.13 14.28
CA THR A 272 -25.22 0.13 15.36
C THR A 272 -26.46 -0.77 15.28
N ARG A 273 -27.59 -0.25 14.79
CA ARG A 273 -28.82 -1.06 14.59
C ARG A 273 -28.73 -1.98 13.39
N THR A 274 -27.95 -1.64 12.37
CA THR A 274 -27.90 -2.38 11.10
C THR A 274 -26.70 -3.28 10.95
N CYS A 275 -25.74 -3.30 11.87
CA CYS A 275 -24.46 -4.06 11.81
C CYS A 275 -23.65 -3.89 10.53
N VAL A 276 -23.79 -2.76 9.79
CA VAL A 276 -23.31 -2.67 8.40
C VAL A 276 -22.17 -1.69 8.19
N ILE A 277 -21.81 -0.82 9.15
CA ILE A 277 -20.79 0.22 8.86
C ILE A 277 -19.67 0.19 9.89
N THR A 278 -18.46 -0.18 9.42
CA THR A 278 -17.24 0.13 10.13
C THR A 278 -16.89 1.60 9.85
N ILE A 279 -17.25 2.48 10.77
CA ILE A 279 -16.83 3.90 10.69
C ILE A 279 -15.37 3.97 11.12
N CYS A 280 -14.49 4.29 10.16
CA CYS A 280 -13.12 4.56 10.48
C CYS A 280 -13.01 5.97 11.04
N HIS A 281 -12.90 6.09 12.34
CA HIS A 281 -12.48 7.32 12.98
C HIS A 281 -11.00 7.59 12.64
N CYS A 282 -10.74 8.48 11.69
CA CYS A 282 -9.49 9.23 11.67
C CYS A 282 -9.71 10.40 12.64
N LEU A 283 -9.50 10.17 13.92
CA LEU A 283 -9.32 11.25 14.89
C LEU A 283 -7.89 11.78 14.68
N LEU A 284 -7.79 12.93 14.06
CA LEU A 284 -6.64 13.81 14.20
C LEU A 284 -6.99 14.79 15.29
N PRO A 285 -6.09 15.03 16.27
CA PRO A 285 -6.25 16.08 17.26
C PRO A 285 -6.24 17.47 16.64
#